data_5bee0cb5bfe09d7f6fa261e0feb819ec
#
_entry.id   5bee0cb5bfe09d7f6fa261e0feb819ec
#
_cell.length_a   1.000
_cell.length_b   1.000
_cell.length_c   1.000
_cell.angle_alpha   90.00
_cell.angle_beta   90.00
_cell.angle_gamma   90.00
#
_symmetry.space_group_name_H-M   'P 1'
#
loop_
_entity.id
_entity.type
_entity.pdbx_description
1 polymer ?
#
loop_
_entity_poly.entity_id
_entity_poly.type
_entity_poly.pdbx_seq_one_letter_code
_entity_poly.pdbx_strand_id
1 'polypeptide(L)'
;CYVYTPYGSQKDPSRRYPVLYLQHGVGENETGWIWQGKLNYIMDNLIAEHKCREMIVVMSCDYAFIEGEEAVFFPGDFDRELMEDLIPYVETHFPVKRGRNYRALAGLSLGSALAARSVCRHRDKFSALGMFSGVSLYDAERICTDEAEKPDVVFFSCGSREEEISRGIEDICKKMRESETLCVKKVYEGYHENA
;
A
#
# COMPACT_ATOMS: atom_id res chain seq x y z
N CYS A 1 -2.69 -12.55 8.20
CA CYS A 1 -2.96 -11.78 6.97
C CYS A 1 -4.03 -12.45 6.11
N TYR A 2 -4.73 -11.67 5.30
CA TYR A 2 -5.57 -12.14 4.19
C TYR A 2 -4.81 -11.97 2.87
N VAL A 3 -4.98 -12.92 1.95
CA VAL A 3 -4.34 -12.87 0.63
C VAL A 3 -5.40 -13.07 -0.45
N TYR A 4 -5.61 -12.02 -1.26
CA TYR A 4 -6.39 -12.13 -2.48
C TYR A 4 -5.51 -12.69 -3.59
N THR A 5 -6.02 -13.69 -4.30
CA THR A 5 -5.38 -14.26 -5.49
C THR A 5 -6.33 -14.16 -6.69
N PRO A 6 -5.84 -13.77 -7.88
CA PRO A 6 -6.68 -13.66 -9.07
C PRO A 6 -7.36 -14.99 -9.42
N TYR A 7 -8.59 -14.91 -9.95
CA TYR A 7 -9.31 -16.10 -10.40
C TYR A 7 -8.48 -16.94 -11.38
N GLY A 8 -8.40 -18.23 -11.12
CA GLY A 8 -7.62 -19.14 -11.95
C GLY A 8 -6.12 -19.17 -11.68
N SER A 9 -5.62 -18.43 -10.70
CA SER A 9 -4.19 -18.42 -10.33
C SER A 9 -3.62 -19.80 -9.99
N GLN A 10 -4.47 -20.74 -9.55
CA GLN A 10 -4.08 -22.12 -9.24
C GLN A 10 -4.03 -23.04 -10.49
N LYS A 11 -4.55 -22.59 -11.65
CA LYS A 11 -4.63 -23.40 -12.87
C LYS A 11 -3.30 -23.48 -13.62
N ASP A 12 -2.45 -22.50 -13.46
CA ASP A 12 -1.12 -22.47 -14.08
C ASP A 12 -0.03 -22.27 -13.00
N PRO A 13 0.59 -23.35 -12.54
CA PRO A 13 1.64 -23.30 -11.52
C PRO A 13 2.90 -22.54 -11.94
N SER A 14 3.09 -22.31 -13.25
CA SER A 14 4.25 -21.56 -13.76
C SER A 14 4.06 -20.05 -13.71
N ARG A 15 2.81 -19.58 -13.68
CA ARG A 15 2.48 -18.15 -13.70
C ARG A 15 2.87 -17.48 -12.40
N ARG A 16 3.38 -16.25 -12.51
CA ARG A 16 3.77 -15.41 -11.35
C ARG A 16 3.15 -14.03 -11.46
N TYR A 17 2.73 -13.49 -10.32
CA TYR A 17 1.95 -12.25 -10.23
C TYR A 17 2.73 -11.17 -9.48
N PRO A 18 2.60 -9.88 -9.86
CA PRO A 18 3.05 -8.79 -9.00
C PRO A 18 2.23 -8.76 -7.72
N VAL A 19 2.76 -8.11 -6.68
CA VAL A 19 2.15 -8.06 -5.34
C VAL A 19 1.89 -6.62 -4.93
N LEU A 20 0.69 -6.38 -4.43
CA LEU A 20 0.34 -5.20 -3.65
C LEU A 20 0.21 -5.59 -2.18
N TYR A 21 1.04 -5.02 -1.32
CA TYR A 21 0.85 -5.04 0.12
C TYR A 21 -0.04 -3.86 0.50
N LEU A 22 -1.14 -4.12 1.21
CA LEU A 22 -2.20 -3.14 1.44
C LEU A 22 -2.54 -3.07 2.93
N GLN A 23 -2.20 -1.93 3.56
CA GLN A 23 -2.32 -1.75 4.99
C GLN A 23 -3.60 -0.99 5.36
N HIS A 24 -4.27 -1.45 6.41
CA HIS A 24 -5.49 -0.85 6.94
C HIS A 24 -5.22 0.43 7.77
N GLY A 25 -6.28 1.16 8.12
CA GLY A 25 -6.25 2.32 8.99
C GLY A 25 -6.30 1.98 10.48
N VAL A 26 -6.20 3.01 11.33
CA VAL A 26 -6.30 2.86 12.77
C VAL A 26 -7.65 2.27 13.17
N GLY A 27 -7.64 1.32 14.12
CA GLY A 27 -8.87 0.67 14.61
C GLY A 27 -9.44 -0.42 13.71
N GLU A 28 -8.82 -0.67 12.56
CA GLU A 28 -9.16 -1.77 11.65
C GLU A 28 -8.21 -2.96 11.84
N ASN A 29 -8.31 -3.94 10.96
CA ASN A 29 -7.42 -5.09 10.89
C ASN A 29 -7.35 -5.63 9.46
N GLU A 30 -6.67 -6.75 9.25
CA GLU A 30 -6.48 -7.39 7.94
C GLU A 30 -7.77 -7.73 7.20
N THR A 31 -8.94 -7.69 7.87
CA THR A 31 -10.24 -7.98 7.24
C THR A 31 -10.93 -6.75 6.66
N GLY A 32 -10.51 -5.54 7.05
CA GLY A 32 -11.17 -4.28 6.69
C GLY A 32 -11.33 -4.11 5.18
N TRP A 33 -10.27 -4.34 4.43
CA TRP A 33 -10.28 -4.24 2.97
C TRP A 33 -11.22 -5.23 2.28
N ILE A 34 -11.50 -6.38 2.90
CA ILE A 34 -12.44 -7.39 2.36
C ILE A 34 -13.88 -7.05 2.75
N TRP A 35 -14.13 -6.82 4.03
CA TRP A 35 -15.51 -6.66 4.52
C TRP A 35 -16.08 -5.27 4.29
N GLN A 36 -15.28 -4.23 4.45
CA GLN A 36 -15.70 -2.84 4.23
C GLN A 36 -15.34 -2.41 2.80
N GLY A 37 -14.08 -2.53 2.40
CA GLY A 37 -13.56 -2.08 1.11
C GLY A 37 -13.95 -2.94 -0.08
N LYS A 38 -14.54 -4.16 0.13
CA LYS A 38 -14.97 -5.07 -0.95
C LYS A 38 -13.88 -5.35 -2.01
N LEU A 39 -12.62 -5.32 -1.59
CA LEU A 39 -11.44 -5.42 -2.46
C LEU A 39 -11.50 -6.61 -3.40
N ASN A 40 -11.93 -7.77 -2.92
CA ASN A 40 -12.04 -8.99 -3.73
C ASN A 40 -12.96 -8.79 -4.95
N TYR A 41 -14.15 -8.20 -4.76
CA TYR A 41 -15.07 -7.90 -5.86
C TYR A 41 -14.55 -6.83 -6.80
N ILE A 42 -13.90 -5.79 -6.25
CA ILE A 42 -13.29 -4.72 -7.05
C ILE A 42 -12.19 -5.30 -7.94
N MET A 43 -11.31 -6.11 -7.38
CA MET A 43 -10.21 -6.72 -8.14
C MET A 43 -10.72 -7.67 -9.21
N ASP A 44 -11.68 -8.53 -8.88
CA ASP A 44 -12.27 -9.46 -9.85
C ASP A 44 -12.90 -8.71 -11.03
N ASN A 45 -13.67 -7.64 -10.76
CA ASN A 45 -14.30 -6.83 -11.79
C ASN A 45 -13.27 -6.08 -12.64
N LEU A 46 -12.29 -5.43 -12.03
CA LEU A 46 -11.26 -4.68 -12.77
C LEU A 46 -10.40 -5.60 -13.65
N ILE A 47 -10.10 -6.82 -13.18
CA ILE A 47 -9.36 -7.81 -13.96
C ILE A 47 -10.24 -8.32 -15.12
N ALA A 48 -11.50 -8.66 -14.88
CA ALA A 48 -12.42 -9.13 -15.91
C ALA A 48 -12.68 -8.09 -17.00
N GLU A 49 -12.71 -6.81 -16.63
CA GLU A 49 -12.86 -5.67 -17.56
C GLU A 49 -11.53 -5.23 -18.21
N HIS A 50 -10.43 -5.93 -17.94
CA HIS A 50 -9.07 -5.58 -18.41
C HIS A 50 -8.61 -4.16 -18.01
N LYS A 51 -9.14 -3.62 -16.93
CA LYS A 51 -8.78 -2.30 -16.38
C LYS A 51 -7.56 -2.34 -15.46
N CYS A 52 -7.23 -3.51 -14.92
CA CYS A 52 -5.96 -3.73 -14.21
C CYS A 52 -5.36 -5.07 -14.59
N ARG A 53 -4.06 -5.20 -14.34
CA ARG A 53 -3.39 -6.51 -14.47
C ARG A 53 -3.72 -7.39 -13.27
N GLU A 54 -3.68 -8.70 -13.51
CA GLU A 54 -3.77 -9.66 -12.42
C GLU A 54 -2.61 -9.48 -11.44
N MET A 55 -2.93 -9.39 -10.15
CA MET A 55 -1.97 -9.25 -9.07
C MET A 55 -2.47 -9.96 -7.80
N ILE A 56 -1.56 -10.32 -6.94
CA ILE A 56 -1.86 -10.77 -5.58
C ILE A 56 -1.93 -9.54 -4.68
N VAL A 57 -2.94 -9.48 -3.80
CA VAL A 57 -3.04 -8.43 -2.78
C VAL A 57 -2.93 -9.06 -1.41
N VAL A 58 -2.01 -8.56 -0.59
CA VAL A 58 -1.72 -9.05 0.76
C VAL A 58 -2.14 -7.99 1.76
N MET A 59 -3.03 -8.32 2.66
CA MET A 59 -3.54 -7.46 3.72
C MET A 59 -3.08 -8.02 5.05
N SER A 60 -2.20 -7.31 5.75
CA SER A 60 -1.71 -7.69 7.07
C SER A 60 -2.40 -6.91 8.18
N CYS A 61 -2.23 -7.38 9.40
CA CYS A 61 -2.57 -6.66 10.61
C CYS A 61 -1.29 -6.02 11.14
N ASP A 62 -1.33 -4.74 11.48
CA ASP A 62 -0.19 -3.99 12.01
C ASP A 62 -0.10 -4.02 13.55
N TYR A 63 -0.91 -4.84 14.20
CA TYR A 63 -0.90 -5.07 15.64
C TYR A 63 -0.03 -6.28 16.02
N ALA A 64 1.10 -6.43 15.35
CA ALA A 64 2.08 -7.43 15.73
C ALA A 64 2.80 -6.97 17.01
N PHE A 65 2.81 -7.85 18.03
CA PHE A 65 3.49 -7.61 19.28
C PHE A 65 4.72 -8.51 19.38
N ILE A 66 5.79 -7.97 19.94
CA ILE A 66 6.96 -8.79 20.29
C ILE A 66 6.59 -9.60 21.53
N GLU A 67 6.78 -10.90 21.50
CA GLU A 67 6.49 -11.79 22.61
C GLU A 67 7.30 -11.36 23.85
N GLY A 68 6.59 -11.11 24.96
CA GLY A 68 7.19 -10.65 26.21
C GLY A 68 7.31 -9.15 26.40
N GLU A 69 6.91 -8.34 25.41
CA GLU A 69 6.81 -6.88 25.53
C GLU A 69 5.37 -6.44 25.82
N GLU A 70 5.22 -5.25 26.40
CA GLU A 70 3.90 -4.68 26.66
C GLU A 70 3.25 -4.27 25.32
N ALA A 71 1.99 -4.70 25.13
CA ALA A 71 1.21 -4.33 23.95
C ALA A 71 0.98 -2.82 23.92
N VAL A 72 1.48 -2.15 22.88
CA VAL A 72 1.26 -0.73 22.67
C VAL A 72 0.05 -0.51 21.76
N PHE A 73 -0.73 0.55 22.05
CA PHE A 73 -1.93 0.89 21.25
C PHE A 73 -1.59 1.24 19.79
N PHE A 74 -0.42 1.80 19.55
CA PHE A 74 0.08 2.00 18.20
C PHE A 74 0.85 0.76 17.74
N PRO A 75 0.79 0.47 16.43
CA PRO A 75 1.35 -0.74 15.88
C PRO A 75 2.79 -0.91 16.29
N GLY A 76 3.15 -2.14 16.51
CA GLY A 76 4.51 -2.56 16.70
C GLY A 76 5.39 -2.18 15.50
N ASP A 77 6.49 -2.84 15.31
CA ASP A 77 7.38 -2.56 14.20
C ASP A 77 6.84 -3.15 12.88
N PHE A 78 5.82 -2.48 12.28
CA PHE A 78 5.26 -2.87 10.99
C PHE A 78 6.34 -3.05 9.91
N ASP A 79 7.32 -2.18 9.93
CA ASP A 79 8.42 -2.20 8.96
C ASP A 79 9.21 -3.51 9.07
N ARG A 80 9.49 -3.93 10.30
CA ARG A 80 10.18 -5.19 10.57
C ARG A 80 9.31 -6.40 10.21
N GLU A 81 8.05 -6.43 10.62
CA GLU A 81 7.09 -7.47 10.22
C GLU A 81 7.02 -7.61 8.70
N LEU A 82 6.88 -6.48 8.00
CA LEU A 82 6.81 -6.47 6.54
C LEU A 82 8.04 -7.07 5.89
N MET A 83 9.23 -6.70 6.37
CA MET A 83 10.50 -7.05 5.73
C MET A 83 11.03 -8.43 6.14
N GLU A 84 10.90 -8.80 7.41
CA GLU A 84 11.48 -10.03 7.95
C GLU A 84 10.52 -11.21 7.87
N ASP A 85 9.20 -10.98 7.94
CA ASP A 85 8.20 -12.04 8.01
C ASP A 85 7.29 -12.07 6.78
N LEU A 86 6.56 -10.98 6.49
CA LEU A 86 5.46 -10.99 5.53
C LEU A 86 5.94 -11.18 4.08
N ILE A 87 6.93 -10.39 3.63
CA ILE A 87 7.48 -10.53 2.28
C ILE A 87 8.10 -11.91 2.06
N PRO A 88 8.97 -12.42 2.94
CA PRO A 88 9.53 -13.77 2.81
C PRO A 88 8.47 -14.87 2.80
N TYR A 89 7.46 -14.76 3.68
CA TYR A 89 6.35 -15.71 3.71
C TYR A 89 5.57 -15.75 2.39
N VAL A 90 5.18 -14.57 1.89
CA VAL A 90 4.42 -14.45 0.63
C VAL A 90 5.22 -14.97 -0.56
N GLU A 91 6.51 -14.67 -0.63
CA GLU A 91 7.39 -15.13 -1.70
C GLU A 91 7.66 -16.65 -1.68
N THR A 92 7.46 -17.28 -0.53
CA THR A 92 7.63 -18.73 -0.38
C THR A 92 6.35 -19.49 -0.66
N HIS A 93 5.18 -18.93 -0.28
CA HIS A 93 3.92 -19.66 -0.30
C HIS A 93 2.98 -19.30 -1.45
N PHE A 94 3.23 -18.19 -2.14
CA PHE A 94 2.37 -17.70 -3.22
C PHE A 94 3.14 -17.54 -4.54
N PRO A 95 2.48 -17.69 -5.70
CA PRO A 95 3.12 -17.57 -7.00
C PRO A 95 3.39 -16.12 -7.39
N VAL A 96 4.27 -15.45 -6.66
CA VAL A 96 4.58 -14.03 -6.87
C VAL A 96 5.86 -13.83 -7.69
N LYS A 97 5.92 -12.70 -8.40
CA LYS A 97 7.14 -12.18 -8.99
C LYS A 97 7.96 -11.51 -7.89
N ARG A 98 9.26 -11.77 -7.86
CA ARG A 98 10.18 -11.18 -6.89
C ARG A 98 10.84 -9.92 -7.44
N GLY A 99 11.28 -9.05 -6.54
CA GLY A 99 12.03 -7.85 -6.84
C GLY A 99 11.18 -6.58 -6.88
N ARG A 100 11.85 -5.46 -6.79
CA ARG A 100 11.29 -4.11 -6.65
C ARG A 100 10.17 -3.82 -7.65
N ASN A 101 10.39 -4.09 -8.92
CA ASN A 101 9.47 -3.76 -10.02
C ASN A 101 8.12 -4.50 -9.98
N TYR A 102 7.98 -5.45 -9.07
CA TYR A 102 6.78 -6.26 -8.91
C TYR A 102 6.14 -6.12 -7.54
N ARG A 103 6.66 -5.20 -6.70
CA ARG A 103 6.09 -4.91 -5.38
C ARG A 103 5.59 -3.47 -5.31
N ALA A 104 4.36 -3.33 -4.84
CA ALA A 104 3.76 -2.08 -4.43
C ALA A 104 3.37 -2.15 -2.96
N LEU A 105 3.41 -1.02 -2.27
CA LEU A 105 2.92 -0.87 -0.91
C LEU A 105 1.91 0.27 -0.87
N ALA A 106 0.77 0.05 -0.24
CA ALA A 106 -0.26 1.06 -0.09
C ALA A 106 -0.94 0.96 1.27
N GLY A 107 -1.64 2.01 1.67
CA GLY A 107 -2.41 1.99 2.90
C GLY A 107 -3.38 3.14 3.04
N LEU A 108 -4.32 2.98 3.98
CA LEU A 108 -5.33 3.96 4.34
C LEU A 108 -4.96 4.65 5.65
N SER A 109 -5.11 5.97 5.74
CA SER A 109 -4.96 6.71 6.99
C SER A 109 -3.60 6.43 7.68
N LEU A 110 -3.59 5.83 8.87
CA LEU A 110 -2.37 5.37 9.54
C LEU A 110 -1.56 4.42 8.63
N GLY A 111 -2.22 3.48 7.96
CA GLY A 111 -1.58 2.56 7.02
C GLY A 111 -0.86 3.27 5.87
N SER A 112 -1.35 4.45 5.44
CA SER A 112 -0.65 5.27 4.44
C SER A 112 0.66 5.83 4.97
N ALA A 113 0.71 6.23 6.24
CA ALA A 113 1.92 6.72 6.88
C ALA A 113 2.95 5.58 7.06
N LEU A 114 2.49 4.40 7.45
CA LEU A 114 3.33 3.21 7.55
C LEU A 114 3.90 2.82 6.18
N ALA A 115 3.06 2.80 5.14
CA ALA A 115 3.48 2.51 3.78
C ALA A 115 4.53 3.51 3.28
N ALA A 116 4.30 4.82 3.45
CA ALA A 116 5.24 5.85 3.04
C ALA A 116 6.58 5.73 3.76
N ARG A 117 6.55 5.46 5.07
CA ARG A 117 7.76 5.25 5.89
C ARG A 117 8.56 4.05 5.41
N SER A 118 7.91 2.91 5.19
CA SER A 118 8.58 1.69 4.73
C SER A 118 9.14 1.84 3.32
N VAL A 119 8.41 2.47 2.39
CA VAL A 119 8.94 2.76 1.05
C VAL A 119 10.11 3.74 1.13
N CYS A 120 10.05 4.76 2.00
CA CYS A 120 11.17 5.69 2.18
C CYS A 120 12.44 5.02 2.71
N ARG A 121 12.30 4.01 3.58
CA ARG A 121 13.43 3.25 4.14
C ARG A 121 13.98 2.18 3.21
N HIS A 122 13.11 1.54 2.41
CA HIS A 122 13.41 0.36 1.60
C HIS A 122 13.09 0.61 0.11
N ARG A 123 13.69 1.65 -0.48
CA ARG A 123 13.44 2.07 -1.86
C ARG A 123 13.84 1.03 -2.90
N ASP A 124 14.79 0.17 -2.55
CA ASP A 124 15.20 -0.99 -3.34
C ASP A 124 14.19 -2.15 -3.34
N LYS A 125 13.12 -2.05 -2.54
CA LYS A 125 12.10 -3.10 -2.40
C LYS A 125 10.79 -2.81 -3.11
N PHE A 126 10.43 -1.53 -3.29
CA PHE A 126 9.11 -1.12 -3.79
C PHE A 126 9.23 -0.16 -4.97
N SER A 127 8.49 -0.42 -6.05
CA SER A 127 8.41 0.48 -7.20
C SER A 127 7.20 1.41 -7.17
N ALA A 128 6.22 1.15 -6.31
CA ALA A 128 5.02 1.97 -6.23
C ALA A 128 4.55 2.17 -4.79
N LEU A 129 4.03 3.37 -4.51
CA LEU A 129 3.43 3.75 -3.24
C LEU A 129 1.99 4.23 -3.49
N GLY A 130 1.04 3.74 -2.68
CA GLY A 130 -0.33 4.25 -2.62
C GLY A 130 -0.66 4.82 -1.24
N MET A 131 -1.19 6.03 -1.20
CA MET A 131 -1.61 6.70 0.04
C MET A 131 -3.07 7.12 -0.07
N PHE A 132 -3.93 6.43 0.67
CA PHE A 132 -5.37 6.71 0.71
C PHE A 132 -5.67 7.49 1.98
N SER A 133 -6.26 8.68 1.86
CA SER A 133 -6.53 9.61 2.97
C SER A 133 -5.32 9.76 3.92
N GLY A 134 -4.16 10.06 3.34
CA GLY A 134 -2.87 10.06 4.02
C GLY A 134 -2.78 11.11 5.12
N VAL A 135 -2.48 10.69 6.36
CA VAL A 135 -2.41 11.57 7.53
C VAL A 135 -1.03 12.18 7.77
N SER A 136 0.03 11.59 7.22
CA SER A 136 1.39 12.11 7.31
C SER A 136 2.05 12.10 5.94
N LEU A 137 2.37 13.30 5.46
CA LEU A 137 2.99 13.48 4.15
C LEU A 137 4.53 13.67 4.25
N TYR A 138 5.09 13.65 5.45
CA TYR A 138 6.52 13.88 5.69
C TYR A 138 7.40 12.86 4.96
N ASP A 139 7.12 11.58 5.12
CA ASP A 139 7.91 10.53 4.45
C ASP A 139 7.69 10.55 2.92
N ALA A 140 6.48 10.90 2.46
CA ALA A 140 6.21 11.10 1.04
C ALA A 140 7.01 12.27 0.45
N GLU A 141 7.17 13.37 1.19
CA GLU A 141 8.03 14.49 0.79
C GLU A 141 9.50 14.05 0.68
N ARG A 142 10.00 13.30 1.65
CA ARG A 142 11.36 12.75 1.62
C ARG A 142 11.63 11.85 0.42
N ILE A 143 10.62 11.10 -0.04
CA ILE A 143 10.73 10.29 -1.27
C ILE A 143 11.10 11.17 -2.47
N CYS A 144 10.61 12.42 -2.51
CA CYS A 144 10.89 13.33 -3.63
C CYS A 144 12.25 14.04 -3.53
N THR A 145 12.66 14.37 -2.31
CA THR A 145 13.79 15.27 -2.06
C THR A 145 15.13 14.55 -1.95
N ASP A 146 15.12 13.28 -1.53
CA ASP A 146 16.33 12.51 -1.39
C ASP A 146 16.87 12.05 -2.77
N GLU A 147 18.19 11.96 -2.91
CA GLU A 147 18.84 11.48 -4.15
C GLU A 147 18.72 9.96 -4.39
N ALA A 148 18.20 9.22 -3.39
CA ALA A 148 18.02 7.78 -3.48
C ALA A 148 16.99 7.40 -4.56
N GLU A 149 16.98 6.12 -4.94
CA GLU A 149 16.04 5.56 -5.91
C GLU A 149 14.59 5.89 -5.56
N LYS A 150 13.84 6.44 -6.50
CA LYS A 150 12.45 6.88 -6.31
C LYS A 150 11.48 5.81 -6.79
N PRO A 151 10.28 5.71 -6.19
CA PRO A 151 9.21 4.90 -6.77
C PRO A 151 8.87 5.36 -8.19
N ASP A 152 8.50 4.41 -9.04
CA ASP A 152 8.08 4.71 -10.42
C ASP A 152 6.76 5.48 -10.43
N VAL A 153 5.92 5.27 -9.40
CA VAL A 153 4.66 5.99 -9.22
C VAL A 153 4.31 6.14 -7.74
N VAL A 154 3.79 7.31 -7.40
CA VAL A 154 3.13 7.58 -6.12
C VAL A 154 1.69 8.00 -6.40
N PHE A 155 0.76 7.23 -5.85
CA PHE A 155 -0.67 7.47 -6.00
C PHE A 155 -1.24 8.02 -4.68
N PHE A 156 -1.98 9.11 -4.78
CA PHE A 156 -2.72 9.68 -3.66
C PHE A 156 -4.21 9.69 -3.93
N SER A 157 -5.00 9.38 -2.91
CA SER A 157 -6.43 9.69 -2.92
C SER A 157 -6.87 10.25 -1.58
N CYS A 158 -7.96 11.05 -1.62
CA CYS A 158 -8.64 11.53 -0.42
C CYS A 158 -10.10 11.83 -0.73
N GLY A 159 -10.92 11.97 0.32
CA GLY A 159 -12.28 12.47 0.21
C GLY A 159 -12.31 13.97 -0.11
N SER A 160 -13.36 14.43 -0.79
CA SER A 160 -13.55 15.84 -1.15
C SER A 160 -13.70 16.76 0.06
N ARG A 161 -14.09 16.20 1.20
CA ARG A 161 -14.27 16.92 2.47
C ARG A 161 -13.04 16.86 3.40
N GLU A 162 -11.94 16.26 2.94
CA GLU A 162 -10.64 16.23 3.61
C GLU A 162 -9.74 17.35 3.05
N GLU A 163 -10.17 18.61 3.18
CA GLU A 163 -9.53 19.75 2.53
C GLU A 163 -8.07 19.95 2.89
N GLU A 164 -7.69 19.71 4.14
CA GLU A 164 -6.29 19.83 4.58
C GLU A 164 -5.40 18.76 3.97
N ILE A 165 -5.87 17.51 3.95
CA ILE A 165 -5.17 16.39 3.30
C ILE A 165 -5.04 16.67 1.81
N SER A 166 -6.12 17.11 1.16
CA SER A 166 -6.13 17.43 -0.27
C SER A 166 -5.10 18.51 -0.63
N ARG A 167 -5.01 19.58 0.18
CA ARG A 167 -4.01 20.64 -0.02
C ARG A 167 -2.58 20.13 0.17
N GLY A 168 -2.32 19.38 1.25
CA GLY A 168 -1.01 18.77 1.48
C GLY A 168 -0.57 17.84 0.35
N ILE A 169 -1.49 17.04 -0.20
CA ILE A 169 -1.21 16.20 -1.38
C ILE A 169 -0.86 17.06 -2.61
N GLU A 170 -1.52 18.20 -2.83
CA GLU A 170 -1.20 19.09 -3.95
C GLU A 170 0.22 19.63 -3.88
N ASP A 171 0.63 20.07 -2.69
CA ASP A 171 1.98 20.60 -2.47
C ASP A 171 3.04 19.51 -2.72
N ILE A 172 2.80 18.28 -2.27
CA ILE A 172 3.71 17.17 -2.51
C ILE A 172 3.73 16.76 -3.97
N CYS A 173 2.57 16.66 -4.62
CA CYS A 173 2.52 16.35 -6.05
C CYS A 173 3.25 17.39 -6.91
N LYS A 174 3.28 18.67 -6.48
CA LYS A 174 4.09 19.69 -7.15
C LYS A 174 5.58 19.40 -7.01
N LYS A 175 6.07 19.13 -5.79
CA LYS A 175 7.46 18.75 -5.53
C LYS A 175 7.86 17.48 -6.28
N MET A 176 6.97 16.46 -6.33
CA MET A 176 7.20 15.22 -7.07
C MET A 176 7.39 15.46 -8.58
N ARG A 177 6.61 16.36 -9.18
CA ARG A 177 6.78 16.73 -10.59
C ARG A 177 8.10 17.41 -10.85
N GLU A 178 8.54 18.29 -9.95
CA GLU A 178 9.84 18.96 -10.04
C GLU A 178 11.00 17.95 -9.94
N SER A 179 10.80 16.83 -9.26
CA SER A 179 11.77 15.75 -9.11
C SER A 179 11.59 14.58 -10.09
N GLU A 180 10.76 14.76 -11.14
CA GLU A 180 10.46 13.75 -12.17
C GLU A 180 9.81 12.46 -11.64
N THR A 181 9.20 12.50 -10.44
CA THR A 181 8.45 11.37 -9.90
C THR A 181 7.01 11.42 -10.38
N LEU A 182 6.51 10.34 -10.98
CA LEU A 182 5.12 10.26 -11.40
C LEU A 182 4.18 10.30 -10.17
N CYS A 183 3.45 11.40 -10.04
CA CYS A 183 2.46 11.58 -8.99
C CYS A 183 1.05 11.60 -9.59
N VAL A 184 0.17 10.74 -9.09
CA VAL A 184 -1.24 10.68 -9.44
C VAL A 184 -2.07 11.06 -8.22
N LYS A 185 -2.93 12.09 -8.35
CA LYS A 185 -3.90 12.47 -7.31
C LYS A 185 -5.31 12.21 -7.80
N LYS A 186 -6.14 11.61 -6.95
CA LYS A 186 -7.59 11.48 -7.13
C LYS A 186 -8.31 11.99 -5.90
N VAL A 187 -9.41 12.71 -6.13
CA VAL A 187 -10.32 13.16 -5.06
C VAL A 187 -11.67 12.54 -5.34
N TYR A 188 -12.24 11.87 -4.36
CA TYR A 188 -13.56 11.23 -4.43
C TYR A 188 -14.54 11.98 -3.53
N GLU A 189 -15.82 11.93 -3.85
CA GLU A 189 -16.83 12.52 -2.98
C GLU A 189 -16.91 11.72 -1.68
N GLY A 190 -16.73 12.38 -0.53
CA GLY A 190 -16.79 11.73 0.79
C GLY A 190 -15.87 12.37 1.82
N TYR A 191 -15.79 11.68 2.95
CA TYR A 191 -14.93 12.02 4.10
C TYR A 191 -13.74 11.06 4.20
N HIS A 192 -13.16 10.96 5.41
CA HIS A 192 -12.12 10.01 5.78
C HIS A 192 -12.73 8.61 6.01
N GLU A 193 -13.01 7.92 4.93
CA GLU A 193 -13.71 6.63 4.95
C GLU A 193 -13.24 5.72 3.81
N ASN A 194 -13.50 4.43 3.93
CA ASN A 194 -13.33 3.46 2.84
C ASN A 194 -14.44 3.68 1.81
N ALA A 195 -14.17 4.43 0.75
CA ALA A 195 -15.12 4.70 -0.33
C ALA A 195 -15.00 3.65 -1.44
#